data_4bee418da750deef00fa29f07e7fa389
#
_entry.id   4bee418da750deef00fa29f07e7fa389
#
_cell.length_a   1.000
_cell.length_b   1.000
_cell.length_c   1.000
_cell.angle_alpha   90.00
_cell.angle_beta   90.00
_cell.angle_gamma   90.00
#
_symmetry.space_group_name_H-M   'P 1'
#
loop_
_entity.id
_entity.type
_entity.pdbx_description
1 polymer ?
#
loop_
_entity_poly.entity_id
_entity_poly.type
_entity_poly.pdbx_seq_one_letter_code
_entity_poly.pdbx_strand_id
1 'polypeptide(L)'
;EEEDFAALLAEYGDDRRFRVGDVVRGNVVDIIKDQVIVDIGYKAEGIVPAEEFLLPDGELAVEVGDEVEVFIDEVETETGLLDLSKDKAIKLKIWDRLEQAVEQGELVEGQIVTRVKGGLTVDIGVKAFLPGSQVDLRPVRNLEKYLGQRYKFRIIKFNKRRGNIVLSRRALLEKEREALKRETIKHLKEGMILDGIVKNITEYGCFVDLGGIDGLL
;
A
#
# COMPACT_ATOMS: atom_id res chain seq x y z
N GLU A 1 -45.97 -24.47 15.74
CA GLU A 1 -46.06 -23.97 14.33
C GLU A 1 -45.58 -22.49 14.18
N GLU A 2 -45.66 -21.66 15.24
CA GLU A 2 -45.15 -20.25 15.22
C GLU A 2 -43.65 -20.14 15.45
N GLU A 3 -43.02 -21.11 16.14
CA GLU A 3 -41.54 -21.09 16.35
C GLU A 3 -40.74 -21.42 15.11
N ASP A 4 -41.30 -22.14 14.15
CA ASP A 4 -40.63 -22.54 12.90
C ASP A 4 -40.56 -21.38 11.89
N PHE A 5 -41.53 -20.48 11.91
CA PHE A 5 -41.59 -19.33 11.05
C PHE A 5 -40.62 -18.23 11.49
N ALA A 6 -40.41 -18.03 12.78
CA ALA A 6 -39.43 -17.09 13.30
C ALA A 6 -37.98 -17.57 13.06
N ALA A 7 -37.74 -18.89 13.12
CA ALA A 7 -36.46 -19.49 12.77
C ALA A 7 -36.19 -19.39 11.27
N LEU A 8 -37.19 -19.62 10.41
CA LEU A 8 -37.10 -19.42 8.97
C LEU A 8 -36.88 -17.95 8.59
N LEU A 9 -37.57 -17.01 9.26
CA LEU A 9 -37.34 -15.58 9.08
C LEU A 9 -35.92 -15.15 9.50
N ALA A 10 -35.34 -15.77 10.54
CA ALA A 10 -33.97 -15.51 10.96
C ALA A 10 -32.95 -16.13 10.02
N GLU A 11 -33.26 -17.23 9.35
CA GLU A 11 -32.41 -17.91 8.38
C GLU A 11 -32.47 -17.23 6.98
N TYR A 12 -33.66 -16.72 6.60
CA TYR A 12 -33.85 -15.94 5.36
C TYR A 12 -33.76 -14.43 5.55
N GLY A 13 -33.77 -13.96 6.78
CA GLY A 13 -33.70 -12.56 7.16
C GLY A 13 -32.27 -12.11 7.50
N ASP A 14 -31.26 -12.58 6.75
CA ASP A 14 -29.94 -11.92 6.75
C ASP A 14 -30.13 -10.59 5.99
N ASP A 15 -30.79 -9.67 6.70
CA ASP A 15 -30.95 -8.27 6.29
C ASP A 15 -29.57 -7.61 6.41
N ARG A 16 -28.63 -8.09 5.57
CA ARG A 16 -27.35 -7.41 5.33
C ARG A 16 -27.73 -6.04 4.82
N ARG A 17 -27.77 -5.09 5.73
CA ARG A 17 -28.01 -3.69 5.41
C ARG A 17 -26.82 -3.19 4.60
N PHE A 18 -26.83 -3.48 3.31
CA PHE A 18 -25.90 -2.92 2.36
C PHE A 18 -26.00 -1.40 2.41
N ARG A 19 -24.92 -0.75 2.71
CA ARG A 19 -24.85 0.71 2.76
C ARG A 19 -23.94 1.21 1.66
N VAL A 20 -24.26 2.36 1.13
CA VAL A 20 -23.32 3.10 0.29
C VAL A 20 -22.01 3.28 1.05
N GLY A 21 -20.92 2.87 0.44
CA GLY A 21 -19.61 2.90 1.07
C GLY A 21 -19.08 1.56 1.58
N ASP A 22 -19.89 0.51 1.57
CA ASP A 22 -19.45 -0.82 1.99
C ASP A 22 -18.77 -1.59 0.84
N VAL A 23 -17.80 -2.43 1.19
CA VAL A 23 -17.20 -3.41 0.26
C VAL A 23 -17.84 -4.75 0.52
N VAL A 24 -18.43 -5.32 -0.52
CA VAL A 24 -19.14 -6.60 -0.46
C VAL A 24 -18.58 -7.57 -1.50
N ARG A 25 -18.79 -8.86 -1.25
CA ARG A 25 -18.49 -9.91 -2.21
C ARG A 25 -19.73 -10.21 -3.03
N GLY A 26 -19.54 -10.35 -4.32
CA GLY A 26 -20.59 -10.73 -5.26
C GLY A 26 -20.07 -11.69 -6.29
N ASN A 27 -20.99 -12.37 -6.95
CA ASN A 27 -20.69 -13.30 -8.03
C ASN A 27 -21.05 -12.65 -9.37
N VAL A 28 -20.16 -12.80 -10.36
CA VAL A 28 -20.43 -12.34 -11.71
C VAL A 28 -21.50 -13.22 -12.34
N VAL A 29 -22.62 -12.62 -12.70
CA VAL A 29 -23.78 -13.31 -13.30
C VAL A 29 -23.72 -13.25 -14.82
N ASP A 30 -23.37 -12.09 -15.36
CA ASP A 30 -23.31 -11.89 -16.82
C ASP A 30 -22.30 -10.78 -17.19
N ILE A 31 -21.84 -10.80 -18.43
CA ILE A 31 -20.95 -9.78 -18.99
C ILE A 31 -21.58 -9.26 -20.27
N ILE A 32 -22.07 -8.03 -20.25
CA ILE A 32 -22.78 -7.40 -21.37
C ILE A 32 -21.96 -6.21 -21.88
N LYS A 33 -21.31 -6.38 -23.02
CA LYS A 33 -20.52 -5.33 -23.70
C LYS A 33 -19.53 -4.63 -22.77
N ASP A 34 -19.92 -3.47 -22.24
CA ASP A 34 -19.08 -2.60 -21.42
C ASP A 34 -19.42 -2.68 -19.92
N GLN A 35 -20.25 -3.65 -19.52
CA GLN A 35 -20.72 -3.80 -18.14
C GLN A 35 -20.63 -5.25 -17.66
N VAL A 36 -20.23 -5.42 -16.42
CA VAL A 36 -20.21 -6.70 -15.69
C VAL A 36 -21.33 -6.67 -14.68
N ILE A 37 -22.26 -7.63 -14.77
CA ILE A 37 -23.38 -7.77 -13.83
C ILE A 37 -22.94 -8.66 -12.68
N VAL A 38 -23.09 -8.14 -11.46
CA VAL A 38 -22.67 -8.81 -10.23
C VAL A 38 -23.85 -8.95 -9.26
N ASP A 39 -24.12 -10.18 -8.85
CA ASP A 39 -25.07 -10.47 -7.77
C ASP A 39 -24.36 -10.41 -6.42
N ILE A 40 -24.79 -9.49 -5.57
CA ILE A 40 -24.25 -9.32 -4.21
C ILE A 40 -25.16 -9.92 -3.15
N GLY A 41 -26.23 -10.64 -3.54
CA GLY A 41 -27.24 -11.18 -2.62
C GLY A 41 -28.24 -10.13 -2.12
N TYR A 42 -28.39 -9.04 -2.85
CA TYR A 42 -29.43 -8.02 -2.61
C TYR A 42 -30.62 -8.19 -3.55
N LYS A 43 -31.68 -7.43 -3.36
CA LYS A 43 -32.90 -7.49 -4.17
C LYS A 43 -32.69 -7.09 -5.64
N ALA A 44 -31.60 -6.41 -5.91
CA ALA A 44 -31.23 -5.94 -7.25
C ALA A 44 -29.79 -6.36 -7.57
N GLU A 45 -29.54 -6.61 -8.84
CA GLU A 45 -28.20 -6.86 -9.39
C GLU A 45 -27.42 -5.54 -9.46
N GLY A 46 -26.10 -5.63 -9.35
CA GLY A 46 -25.22 -4.49 -9.47
C GLY A 46 -24.46 -4.48 -10.80
N ILE A 47 -24.12 -3.28 -11.25
CA ILE A 47 -23.35 -3.07 -12.47
C ILE A 47 -21.98 -2.53 -12.10
N VAL A 48 -20.93 -3.13 -12.69
CA VAL A 48 -19.55 -2.63 -12.65
C VAL A 48 -19.11 -2.35 -14.07
N PRO A 49 -18.48 -1.19 -14.37
CA PRO A 49 -17.91 -0.93 -15.68
C PRO A 49 -16.87 -2.01 -16.06
N ALA A 50 -16.97 -2.57 -17.26
CA ALA A 50 -16.04 -3.61 -17.72
C ALA A 50 -14.58 -3.12 -17.80
N GLU A 51 -14.39 -1.80 -17.94
CA GLU A 51 -13.07 -1.16 -17.93
C GLU A 51 -12.27 -1.43 -16.66
N GLU A 52 -12.95 -1.61 -15.50
CA GLU A 52 -12.32 -1.90 -14.21
C GLU A 52 -11.80 -3.35 -14.10
N PHE A 53 -12.17 -4.20 -15.06
CA PHE A 53 -11.72 -5.59 -15.16
C PHE A 53 -10.75 -5.83 -16.30
N LEU A 54 -10.41 -4.80 -17.09
CA LEU A 54 -9.47 -4.94 -18.20
C LEU A 54 -8.03 -5.11 -17.69
N LEU A 55 -7.36 -6.12 -18.24
CA LEU A 55 -5.92 -6.30 -18.11
C LEU A 55 -5.18 -5.34 -19.06
N PRO A 56 -3.88 -5.08 -18.84
CA PRO A 56 -3.07 -4.24 -19.74
C PRO A 56 -3.01 -4.70 -21.20
N ASP A 57 -3.30 -5.98 -21.46
CA ASP A 57 -3.40 -6.61 -22.79
C ASP A 57 -4.78 -6.44 -23.45
N GLY A 58 -5.75 -5.88 -22.71
CA GLY A 58 -7.11 -5.62 -23.20
C GLY A 58 -8.06 -6.80 -23.02
N GLU A 59 -7.64 -7.87 -22.36
CA GLU A 59 -8.52 -8.99 -22.01
C GLU A 59 -9.24 -8.71 -20.69
N LEU A 60 -10.45 -9.29 -20.54
CA LEU A 60 -11.20 -9.22 -19.28
C LEU A 60 -10.62 -10.22 -18.29
N ALA A 61 -10.27 -9.71 -17.11
CA ALA A 61 -9.72 -10.50 -15.99
C ALA A 61 -10.82 -11.19 -15.17
N VAL A 62 -12.00 -11.44 -15.73
CA VAL A 62 -13.14 -12.00 -15.01
C VAL A 62 -14.01 -12.82 -15.95
N GLU A 63 -14.53 -13.94 -15.44
CA GLU A 63 -15.46 -14.83 -16.11
C GLU A 63 -16.79 -14.90 -15.35
N VAL A 64 -17.85 -15.35 -16.05
CA VAL A 64 -19.15 -15.58 -15.41
C VAL A 64 -19.03 -16.69 -14.37
N GLY A 65 -19.46 -16.40 -13.14
CA GLY A 65 -19.34 -17.29 -11.99
C GLY A 65 -18.18 -16.96 -11.05
N ASP A 66 -17.33 -15.99 -11.39
CA ASP A 66 -16.24 -15.56 -10.51
C ASP A 66 -16.76 -14.75 -9.32
N GLU A 67 -16.14 -14.96 -8.15
CA GLU A 67 -16.38 -14.15 -6.97
C GLU A 67 -15.52 -12.88 -7.04
N VAL A 68 -16.16 -11.72 -6.98
CA VAL A 68 -15.51 -10.41 -7.04
C VAL A 68 -15.89 -9.57 -5.82
N GLU A 69 -14.95 -8.73 -5.39
CA GLU A 69 -15.22 -7.76 -4.35
C GLU A 69 -15.46 -6.39 -4.95
N VAL A 70 -16.58 -5.80 -4.59
CA VAL A 70 -17.09 -4.56 -5.16
C VAL A 70 -17.50 -3.58 -4.07
N PHE A 71 -17.33 -2.32 -4.35
CA PHE A 71 -17.74 -1.20 -3.51
C PHE A 71 -19.11 -0.71 -3.96
N ILE A 72 -20.02 -0.46 -3.03
CA ILE A 72 -21.36 0.07 -3.32
C ILE A 72 -21.28 1.59 -3.41
N ASP A 73 -21.46 2.11 -4.63
CA ASP A 73 -21.41 3.55 -4.89
C ASP A 73 -22.79 4.19 -4.68
N GLU A 74 -23.82 3.62 -5.33
CA GLU A 74 -25.22 4.03 -5.18
C GLU A 74 -26.13 2.82 -5.09
N VAL A 75 -27.17 2.92 -4.24
CA VAL A 75 -28.13 1.82 -3.99
C VAL A 75 -29.36 1.87 -4.90
N GLU A 76 -29.68 3.03 -5.45
CA GLU A 76 -30.82 3.18 -6.37
C GLU A 76 -30.43 4.07 -7.55
N THR A 77 -30.19 3.45 -8.70
CA THR A 77 -30.13 4.16 -9.99
C THR A 77 -31.51 4.25 -10.62
N GLU A 78 -31.69 5.13 -11.60
CA GLU A 78 -32.95 5.23 -12.38
C GLU A 78 -33.36 3.91 -13.05
N THR A 79 -32.43 2.99 -13.22
CA THR A 79 -32.60 1.66 -13.80
C THR A 79 -32.96 0.59 -12.75
N GLY A 80 -32.97 0.92 -11.45
CA GLY A 80 -33.21 -0.04 -10.36
C GLY A 80 -32.05 -0.99 -10.09
N LEU A 81 -30.89 -0.75 -10.69
CA LEU A 81 -29.66 -1.52 -10.50
C LEU A 81 -28.72 -0.78 -9.53
N LEU A 82 -27.80 -1.51 -8.93
CA LEU A 82 -26.82 -0.93 -8.01
C LEU A 82 -25.56 -0.50 -8.80
N ASP A 83 -25.07 0.70 -8.53
CA ASP A 83 -23.76 1.10 -9.05
C ASP A 83 -22.65 0.57 -8.14
N LEU A 84 -21.81 -0.27 -8.72
CA LEU A 84 -20.70 -0.93 -8.04
C LEU A 84 -19.38 -0.55 -8.69
N SER A 85 -18.30 -0.51 -7.89
CA SER A 85 -16.93 -0.25 -8.38
C SER A 85 -15.93 -1.21 -7.75
N LYS A 86 -15.19 -1.93 -8.61
CA LYS A 86 -14.06 -2.78 -8.21
C LYS A 86 -12.84 -1.94 -7.84
N ASP A 87 -12.56 -0.90 -8.60
CA ASP A 87 -11.42 0.00 -8.39
C ASP A 87 -11.48 0.68 -7.02
N LYS A 88 -12.66 1.11 -6.60
CA LYS A 88 -12.88 1.71 -5.27
C LYS A 88 -12.70 0.67 -4.15
N ALA A 89 -13.18 -0.56 -4.36
CA ALA A 89 -13.01 -1.66 -3.42
C ALA A 89 -11.51 -1.99 -3.21
N ILE A 90 -10.76 -2.11 -4.30
CA ILE A 90 -9.31 -2.35 -4.25
C ILE A 90 -8.59 -1.21 -3.52
N LYS A 91 -8.91 0.04 -3.85
CA LYS A 91 -8.31 1.21 -3.19
C LYS A 91 -8.58 1.19 -1.70
N LEU A 92 -9.82 0.94 -1.25
CA LEU A 92 -10.16 0.86 0.17
C LEU A 92 -9.38 -0.23 0.90
N LYS A 93 -9.28 -1.42 0.33
CA LYS A 93 -8.47 -2.50 0.90
C LYS A 93 -6.99 -2.12 1.05
N ILE A 94 -6.44 -1.48 0.03
CA ILE A 94 -5.06 -0.98 0.09
C ILE A 94 -4.92 0.03 1.23
N TRP A 95 -5.89 0.95 1.39
CA TRP A 95 -5.89 1.92 2.47
C TRP A 95 -5.98 1.27 3.86
N ASP A 96 -6.84 0.26 4.04
CA ASP A 96 -6.97 -0.48 5.30
C ASP A 96 -5.69 -1.26 5.63
N ARG A 97 -5.08 -1.91 4.63
CA ARG A 97 -3.79 -2.58 4.78
C ARG A 97 -2.67 -1.62 5.15
N LEU A 98 -2.65 -0.44 4.54
CA LEU A 98 -1.65 0.59 4.85
C LEU A 98 -1.86 1.18 6.23
N GLU A 99 -3.11 1.33 6.70
CA GLU A 99 -3.43 1.75 8.06
C GLU A 99 -2.88 0.75 9.09
N GLN A 100 -3.10 -0.54 8.89
CA GLN A 100 -2.53 -1.60 9.72
C GLN A 100 -0.99 -1.60 9.69
N ALA A 101 -0.39 -1.44 8.51
CA ALA A 101 1.06 -1.35 8.37
C ALA A 101 1.66 -0.13 9.12
N VAL A 102 0.93 1.00 9.15
CA VAL A 102 1.33 2.18 9.94
C VAL A 102 1.29 1.89 11.43
N GLU A 103 0.21 1.28 11.93
CA GLU A 103 0.05 0.93 13.34
C GLU A 103 1.09 -0.08 13.82
N GLN A 104 1.40 -1.07 13.01
CA GLN A 104 2.41 -2.10 13.31
C GLN A 104 3.84 -1.62 13.04
N GLY A 105 4.00 -0.47 12.38
CA GLY A 105 5.29 0.07 11.98
C GLY A 105 6.00 -0.77 10.92
N GLU A 106 5.23 -1.50 10.13
CA GLU A 106 5.73 -2.35 9.04
C GLU A 106 6.29 -1.53 7.88
N LEU A 107 7.15 -2.17 7.10
CA LEU A 107 7.73 -1.60 5.90
C LEU A 107 6.83 -1.90 4.71
N VAL A 108 6.61 -0.89 3.88
CA VAL A 108 5.87 -1.04 2.62
C VAL A 108 6.84 -1.00 1.45
N GLU A 109 6.64 -1.88 0.49
CA GLU A 109 7.39 -1.88 -0.77
C GLU A 109 6.68 -0.98 -1.77
N GLY A 110 7.47 -0.20 -2.52
CA GLY A 110 6.93 0.66 -3.55
C GLY A 110 7.92 0.93 -4.66
N GLN A 111 7.38 1.30 -5.81
CA GLN A 111 8.16 1.70 -6.98
C GLN A 111 8.12 3.22 -7.14
N ILE A 112 9.29 3.81 -7.35
CA ILE A 112 9.40 5.25 -7.62
C ILE A 112 9.00 5.51 -9.07
N VAL A 113 7.89 6.25 -9.26
CA VAL A 113 7.29 6.45 -10.59
C VAL A 113 7.71 7.77 -11.23
N THR A 114 7.58 8.87 -10.47
CA THR A 114 7.76 10.22 -11.02
C THR A 114 8.45 11.14 -10.03
N ARG A 115 9.15 12.16 -10.60
CA ARG A 115 9.70 13.28 -9.84
C ARG A 115 8.66 14.39 -9.74
N VAL A 116 8.49 14.92 -8.53
CA VAL A 116 7.62 16.07 -8.23
C VAL A 116 8.41 17.16 -7.53
N LYS A 117 7.81 18.35 -7.39
CA LYS A 117 8.45 19.47 -6.68
C LYS A 117 8.70 19.10 -5.21
N GLY A 118 9.98 19.01 -4.84
CA GLY A 118 10.40 18.69 -3.46
C GLY A 118 10.59 17.21 -3.14
N GLY A 119 10.37 16.29 -4.07
CA GLY A 119 10.53 14.85 -3.80
C GLY A 119 10.19 13.96 -4.99
N LEU A 120 9.76 12.77 -4.66
CA LEU A 120 9.39 11.71 -5.60
C LEU A 120 7.98 11.20 -5.29
N THR A 121 7.29 10.73 -6.30
CA THR A 121 6.04 9.96 -6.13
C THR A 121 6.38 8.48 -6.20
N VAL A 122 5.91 7.75 -5.22
CA VAL A 122 6.07 6.31 -5.08
C VAL A 122 4.72 5.64 -5.21
N ASP A 123 4.66 4.58 -5.98
CA ASP A 123 3.48 3.73 -6.10
C ASP A 123 3.63 2.54 -5.14
N ILE A 124 2.73 2.47 -4.17
CA ILE A 124 2.59 1.38 -3.18
C ILE A 124 1.23 0.69 -3.32
N GLY A 125 0.60 0.78 -4.52
CA GLY A 125 -0.80 0.49 -4.79
C GLY A 125 -1.68 1.75 -4.72
N VAL A 126 -1.18 2.79 -4.06
CA VAL A 126 -1.68 4.16 -4.09
C VAL A 126 -0.50 5.12 -4.22
N LYS A 127 -0.76 6.31 -4.75
CA LYS A 127 0.30 7.32 -4.91
C LYS A 127 0.69 7.90 -3.56
N ALA A 128 1.96 7.73 -3.18
CA ALA A 128 2.53 8.27 -1.96
C ALA A 128 3.65 9.27 -2.26
N PHE A 129 3.86 10.23 -1.37
CA PHE A 129 4.89 11.24 -1.51
C PHE A 129 6.14 10.87 -0.69
N LEU A 130 7.30 10.92 -1.32
CA LEU A 130 8.61 10.74 -0.71
C LEU A 130 9.39 12.05 -0.78
N PRO A 131 9.50 12.83 0.30
CA PRO A 131 10.31 14.05 0.33
C PRO A 131 11.77 13.77 -0.04
N GLY A 132 12.42 14.67 -0.77
CA GLY A 132 13.82 14.52 -1.18
C GLY A 132 14.78 14.35 0.00
N SER A 133 14.48 14.93 1.17
CA SER A 133 15.23 14.76 2.41
C SER A 133 15.07 13.38 3.06
N GLN A 134 14.06 12.60 2.67
CA GLN A 134 13.73 11.29 3.22
C GLN A 134 14.12 10.12 2.29
N VAL A 135 14.75 10.43 1.15
CA VAL A 135 15.18 9.42 0.17
C VAL A 135 16.41 8.67 0.66
N ASP A 136 17.36 9.36 1.28
CA ASP A 136 18.63 8.78 1.71
C ASP A 136 19.14 9.46 3.00
N LEU A 137 20.17 8.85 3.64
CA LEU A 137 20.86 9.41 4.81
C LEU A 137 21.55 10.75 4.48
N ARG A 138 22.12 10.87 3.27
CA ARG A 138 22.76 12.08 2.78
C ARG A 138 21.80 12.83 1.84
N PRO A 139 21.86 14.17 1.80
CA PRO A 139 21.07 14.94 0.87
C PRO A 139 21.38 14.54 -0.58
N VAL A 140 20.38 14.04 -1.30
CA VAL A 140 20.53 13.61 -2.68
C VAL A 140 20.30 14.79 -3.60
N ARG A 141 21.31 15.14 -4.40
CA ARG A 141 21.21 16.21 -5.42
C ARG A 141 20.46 15.74 -6.67
N ASN A 142 20.66 14.48 -7.06
CA ASN A 142 20.01 13.91 -8.24
C ASN A 142 19.03 12.80 -7.85
N LEU A 143 17.74 13.16 -7.82
CA LEU A 143 16.63 12.25 -7.50
C LEU A 143 16.28 11.32 -8.67
N GLU A 144 16.71 11.65 -9.89
CA GLU A 144 16.36 10.89 -11.10
C GLU A 144 16.93 9.48 -11.10
N LYS A 145 18.04 9.27 -10.41
CA LYS A 145 18.68 7.94 -10.28
C LYS A 145 17.79 6.89 -9.61
N TYR A 146 16.81 7.33 -8.87
CA TYR A 146 15.90 6.46 -8.12
C TYR A 146 14.62 6.13 -8.90
N LEU A 147 14.36 6.79 -10.03
CA LEU A 147 13.19 6.54 -10.86
C LEU A 147 13.18 5.10 -11.38
N GLY A 148 12.01 4.48 -11.36
CA GLY A 148 11.81 3.09 -11.79
C GLY A 148 12.28 2.02 -10.81
N GLN A 149 12.98 2.38 -9.75
CA GLN A 149 13.50 1.43 -8.77
C GLN A 149 12.46 1.13 -7.68
N ARG A 150 12.53 -0.10 -7.15
CA ARG A 150 11.69 -0.56 -6.03
C ARG A 150 12.50 -0.54 -4.75
N TYR A 151 11.89 0.01 -3.70
CA TYR A 151 12.51 0.07 -2.37
C TYR A 151 11.47 -0.20 -1.29
N LYS A 152 11.99 -0.46 -0.09
CA LYS A 152 11.19 -0.52 1.13
C LYS A 152 11.17 0.84 1.79
N PHE A 153 10.00 1.25 2.24
CA PHE A 153 9.76 2.54 2.88
C PHE A 153 9.04 2.36 4.20
N ARG A 154 9.25 3.29 5.10
CA ARG A 154 8.44 3.45 6.29
C ARG A 154 7.46 4.59 6.08
N ILE A 155 6.22 4.41 6.51
CA ILE A 155 5.21 5.46 6.45
C ILE A 155 5.42 6.39 7.65
N ILE A 156 5.58 7.70 7.39
CA ILE A 156 5.72 8.74 8.44
C ILE A 156 4.39 9.40 8.73
N LYS A 157 3.63 9.70 7.67
CA LYS A 157 2.32 10.34 7.78
C LYS A 157 1.33 9.60 6.91
N PHE A 158 0.16 9.35 7.49
CA PHE A 158 -0.95 8.69 6.84
C PHE A 158 -2.22 9.49 7.08
N ASN A 159 -2.91 9.87 6.02
CA ASN A 159 -4.19 10.57 6.09
C ASN A 159 -5.16 9.99 5.06
N LYS A 160 -6.01 9.07 5.51
CA LYS A 160 -7.01 8.38 4.68
C LYS A 160 -8.01 9.35 4.06
N ARG A 161 -8.45 10.36 4.84
CA ARG A 161 -9.47 11.34 4.37
C ARG A 161 -8.97 12.25 3.24
N ARG A 162 -7.69 12.63 3.26
CA ARG A 162 -7.07 13.49 2.24
C ARG A 162 -6.32 12.71 1.17
N GLY A 163 -6.22 11.40 1.29
CA GLY A 163 -5.46 10.58 0.39
C GLY A 163 -3.95 10.84 0.40
N ASN A 164 -3.42 11.38 1.51
CA ASN A 164 -2.01 11.77 1.59
C ASN A 164 -1.20 10.79 2.42
N ILE A 165 -0.19 10.21 1.79
CA ILE A 165 0.79 9.32 2.43
C ILE A 165 2.17 9.92 2.24
N VAL A 166 2.94 10.01 3.33
CA VAL A 166 4.34 10.45 3.30
C VAL A 166 5.23 9.30 3.72
N LEU A 167 6.17 8.96 2.85
CA LEU A 167 7.12 7.87 3.02
C LEU A 167 8.51 8.37 3.44
N SER A 168 9.28 7.48 4.06
CA SER A 168 10.70 7.68 4.37
C SER A 168 11.48 6.39 4.15
N ARG A 169 12.53 6.49 3.36
CA ARG A 169 13.56 5.47 3.28
C ARG A 169 14.67 5.74 4.30
N ARG A 170 14.93 7.01 4.57
CA ARG A 170 15.92 7.45 5.55
C ARG A 170 15.72 6.81 6.92
N ALA A 171 14.48 6.79 7.43
CA ALA A 171 14.15 6.19 8.72
C ALA A 171 14.50 4.69 8.80
N LEU A 172 14.38 3.96 7.67
CA LEU A 172 14.80 2.57 7.56
C LEU A 172 16.32 2.45 7.63
N LEU A 173 17.03 3.21 6.79
CA LEU A 173 18.49 3.20 6.72
C LEU A 173 19.14 3.63 8.04
N GLU A 174 18.56 4.60 8.76
CA GLU A 174 19.00 5.01 10.10
C GLU A 174 18.87 3.86 11.10
N LYS A 175 17.73 3.14 11.09
CA LYS A 175 17.51 1.99 11.96
C LYS A 175 18.49 0.84 11.67
N GLU A 176 18.71 0.54 10.39
CA GLU A 176 19.69 -0.47 9.97
C GLU A 176 21.12 -0.08 10.40
N ARG A 177 21.49 1.19 10.22
CA ARG A 177 22.78 1.71 10.65
C ARG A 177 22.95 1.65 12.17
N GLU A 178 21.91 1.99 12.93
CA GLU A 178 21.95 1.86 14.40
C GLU A 178 22.09 0.40 14.86
N ALA A 179 21.39 -0.52 14.17
CA ALA A 179 21.50 -1.95 14.48
C ALA A 179 22.94 -2.46 14.24
N LEU A 180 23.51 -2.15 13.08
CA LEU A 180 24.90 -2.47 12.74
C LEU A 180 25.87 -1.84 13.75
N LYS A 181 25.66 -0.56 14.09
CA LYS A 181 26.47 0.13 15.10
C LYS A 181 26.45 -0.58 16.46
N ARG A 182 25.26 -0.98 16.94
CA ARG A 182 25.12 -1.71 18.20
C ARG A 182 25.81 -3.07 18.18
N GLU A 183 25.73 -3.77 17.05
CA GLU A 183 26.38 -5.06 16.85
C GLU A 183 27.91 -4.90 16.82
N THR A 184 28.41 -3.93 16.06
CA THR A 184 29.84 -3.63 16.00
C THR A 184 30.39 -3.25 17.38
N ILE A 185 29.69 -2.40 18.14
CA ILE A 185 30.13 -2.03 19.53
C ILE A 185 30.23 -3.25 20.45
N LYS A 186 29.31 -4.22 20.34
CA LYS A 186 29.35 -5.43 21.19
C LYS A 186 30.57 -6.29 20.91
N HIS A 187 31.06 -6.29 19.68
CA HIS A 187 32.21 -7.09 19.26
C HIS A 187 33.55 -6.37 19.40
N LEU A 188 33.52 -5.02 19.53
CA LEU A 188 34.73 -4.21 19.71
C LEU A 188 35.36 -4.44 21.09
N LYS A 189 36.65 -4.78 21.08
CA LYS A 189 37.51 -4.90 22.30
C LYS A 189 38.82 -4.20 22.03
N GLU A 190 39.43 -3.65 23.09
CA GLU A 190 40.77 -3.07 23.02
C GLU A 190 41.79 -4.09 22.55
N GLY A 191 42.67 -3.70 21.63
CA GLY A 191 43.72 -4.56 21.05
C GLY A 191 43.23 -5.39 19.85
N MET A 192 42.00 -5.23 19.37
CA MET A 192 41.48 -5.96 18.24
C MET A 192 41.92 -5.30 16.92
N ILE A 193 42.33 -6.12 15.95
CA ILE A 193 42.66 -5.66 14.60
C ILE A 193 41.37 -5.75 13.75
N LEU A 194 41.00 -4.66 13.13
CA LEU A 194 39.79 -4.55 12.31
C LEU A 194 40.14 -3.98 10.93
N ASP A 195 39.46 -4.50 9.91
CA ASP A 195 39.50 -3.92 8.58
C ASP A 195 38.47 -2.78 8.49
N GLY A 196 38.91 -1.63 7.97
CA GLY A 196 38.09 -0.45 7.84
C GLY A 196 38.28 0.26 6.51
N ILE A 197 37.27 1.00 6.07
CA ILE A 197 37.28 1.80 4.83
C ILE A 197 37.49 3.26 5.18
N VAL A 198 38.55 3.87 4.67
CA VAL A 198 38.83 5.30 4.86
C VAL A 198 37.75 6.14 4.16
N LYS A 199 36.99 6.90 4.96
CA LYS A 199 35.94 7.81 4.48
C LYS A 199 36.43 9.20 4.15
N ASN A 200 37.26 9.76 5.02
CA ASN A 200 37.74 11.12 4.90
C ASN A 200 39.09 11.27 5.61
N ILE A 201 39.96 12.11 5.04
CA ILE A 201 41.26 12.45 5.60
C ILE A 201 41.23 13.93 5.98
N THR A 202 41.54 14.23 7.24
CA THR A 202 41.60 15.58 7.78
C THR A 202 43.01 15.89 8.26
N GLU A 203 43.30 17.13 8.61
CA GLU A 203 44.65 17.55 9.09
C GLU A 203 45.08 16.87 10.42
N TYR A 204 44.09 16.36 11.18
CA TYR A 204 44.30 15.73 12.50
C TYR A 204 44.08 14.22 12.52
N GLY A 205 43.88 13.60 11.35
CA GLY A 205 43.69 12.14 11.25
C GLY A 205 42.78 11.70 10.14
N CYS A 206 42.56 10.42 10.00
CA CYS A 206 41.61 9.89 9.01
C CYS A 206 40.42 9.22 9.67
N PHE A 207 39.22 9.45 9.12
CA PHE A 207 37.99 8.78 9.51
C PHE A 207 37.86 7.46 8.77
N VAL A 208 37.80 6.37 9.54
CA VAL A 208 37.70 5.01 9.01
C VAL A 208 36.35 4.41 9.39
N ASP A 209 35.61 3.91 8.41
CA ASP A 209 34.35 3.18 8.63
C ASP A 209 34.66 1.73 9.04
N LEU A 210 34.21 1.35 10.21
CA LEU A 210 34.41 0.01 10.80
C LEU A 210 33.14 -0.86 10.67
N GLY A 211 32.21 -0.49 9.75
CA GLY A 211 30.94 -1.19 9.62
C GLY A 211 29.85 -0.65 10.56
N GLY A 212 29.53 0.66 10.41
CA GLY A 212 28.48 1.36 11.16
C GLY A 212 28.98 2.31 12.24
N ILE A 213 30.27 2.29 12.58
CA ILE A 213 30.94 3.22 13.46
C ILE A 213 32.13 3.83 12.73
N ASP A 214 32.31 5.13 12.87
CA ASP A 214 33.47 5.82 12.34
C ASP A 214 34.56 5.88 13.44
N GLY A 215 35.72 5.29 13.19
CA GLY A 215 36.92 5.43 13.98
C GLY A 215 37.78 6.59 13.49
N LEU A 216 38.52 7.23 14.38
CA LEU A 216 39.56 8.23 14.06
C LEU A 216 40.92 7.59 14.25
N LEU A 217 41.73 7.58 13.19
CA LEU A 217 43.12 7.12 13.19
C LEU A 217 44.04 8.31 13.10
#